data_9002125fca5da2b59ed3958109e29bc7
#
_entry.id   9002125fca5da2b59ed3958109e29bc7
#
_cell.length_a   1.000
_cell.length_b   1.000
_cell.length_c   1.000
_cell.angle_alpha   90.00
_cell.angle_beta   90.00
_cell.angle_gamma   90.00
#
_symmetry.space_group_name_H-M   'P 1'
#
loop_
_entity.id
_entity.type
_entity.pdbx_description
1 polymer ?
#
loop_
_entity_poly.entity_id
_entity_poly.type
_entity_poly.pdbx_seq_one_letter_code
_entity_poly.pdbx_strand_id
1 'polypeptide(L)'
;MSLIRNGYAVSTRRGFLGGLFSALLALGLFDTGAAAAHEVKQIKLTEKHIQGFMAAYDHIAKIYDGANPDKPDPKLEAQAGAIAKKSGFASLAEYEDASMNIAMIMYGIDPQTKKFTEPSEQIKKEIDALKADKSVPEAEKREGLVQLEAALEDTQPVQFKENIALVLKYFDKLAPIMQEQDLKLRPAD
;
A
#
# COMPACT_ATOMS: atom_id res chain seq x y z
N MET A 1 -2.55 -44.59 -35.58
CA MET A 1 -3.46 -43.67 -34.81
C MET A 1 -2.75 -43.28 -33.56
N SER A 2 -2.19 -42.11 -33.57
CA SER A 2 -1.32 -41.56 -32.51
C SER A 2 -2.13 -40.62 -31.65
N LEU A 3 -2.19 -40.87 -30.34
CA LEU A 3 -2.81 -39.99 -29.34
C LEU A 3 -1.72 -39.15 -28.70
N ILE A 4 -1.67 -37.86 -29.06
CA ILE A 4 -0.84 -36.86 -28.44
C ILE A 4 -1.50 -36.47 -27.11
N ARG A 5 -0.85 -36.81 -25.99
CA ARG A 5 -1.19 -36.31 -24.65
C ARG A 5 -0.39 -35.03 -24.41
N ASN A 6 -1.04 -33.87 -24.58
CA ASN A 6 -0.51 -32.63 -24.10
C ASN A 6 -0.68 -32.53 -22.57
N GLY A 7 0.42 -32.76 -21.87
CA GLY A 7 0.51 -32.48 -20.44
C GLY A 7 0.82 -30.98 -20.21
N TYR A 8 -0.18 -30.20 -19.84
CA TYR A 8 0.06 -28.87 -19.29
C TYR A 8 0.51 -29.02 -17.84
N ALA A 9 1.81 -28.90 -17.63
CA ALA A 9 2.35 -28.69 -16.30
C ALA A 9 1.98 -27.27 -15.85
N VAL A 10 1.01 -27.17 -14.95
CA VAL A 10 0.70 -25.93 -14.25
C VAL A 10 1.86 -25.62 -13.31
N SER A 11 2.72 -24.70 -13.71
CA SER A 11 3.78 -24.17 -12.86
C SER A 11 3.19 -23.18 -11.86
N THR A 12 2.76 -23.69 -10.73
CA THR A 12 2.24 -22.93 -9.59
C THR A 12 3.40 -22.46 -8.72
N ARG A 13 4.18 -21.48 -9.15
CA ARG A 13 5.15 -20.75 -8.32
C ARG A 13 5.60 -19.44 -8.98
N ARG A 14 4.67 -18.54 -9.25
CA ARG A 14 5.00 -17.16 -9.62
C ARG A 14 3.91 -16.25 -9.11
N GLY A 15 4.19 -15.46 -8.09
CA GLY A 15 3.27 -14.40 -7.75
C GLY A 15 3.18 -14.00 -6.28
N PHE A 16 4.28 -13.98 -5.52
CA PHE A 16 4.17 -13.49 -4.13
C PHE A 16 5.10 -12.31 -3.78
N LEU A 17 5.99 -11.90 -4.66
CA LEU A 17 6.93 -10.80 -4.40
C LEU A 17 6.59 -9.48 -5.10
N GLY A 18 5.65 -9.48 -6.06
CA GLY A 18 5.33 -8.28 -6.84
C GLY A 18 4.15 -7.43 -6.35
N GLY A 19 3.38 -7.90 -5.39
CA GLY A 19 2.10 -7.26 -5.00
C GLY A 19 2.20 -6.22 -3.90
N LEU A 20 3.18 -6.30 -3.01
CA LEU A 20 3.26 -5.42 -1.85
C LEU A 20 3.93 -4.07 -2.13
N PHE A 21 4.75 -4.00 -3.16
CA PHE A 21 5.50 -2.79 -3.49
C PHE A 21 4.66 -1.69 -4.15
N SER A 22 3.59 -2.06 -4.86
CA SER A 22 2.69 -1.09 -5.52
C SER A 22 1.88 -0.26 -4.53
N ALA A 23 1.59 -0.77 -3.34
CA ALA A 23 0.74 -0.08 -2.37
C ALA A 23 1.41 1.14 -1.73
N LEU A 24 2.71 1.11 -1.50
CA LEU A 24 3.44 2.26 -0.94
C LEU A 24 3.68 3.36 -1.98
N LEU A 25 3.89 2.98 -3.25
CA LEU A 25 4.04 3.93 -4.36
C LEU A 25 2.71 4.61 -4.74
N ALA A 26 1.57 3.94 -4.53
CA ALA A 26 0.26 4.51 -4.85
C ALA A 26 -0.23 5.58 -3.87
N LEU A 27 0.30 5.60 -2.65
CA LEU A 27 0.02 6.67 -1.68
C LEU A 27 0.85 7.94 -1.93
N GLY A 28 1.87 7.86 -2.80
CA GLY A 28 2.72 8.99 -3.21
C GLY A 28 2.23 9.77 -4.43
N LEU A 29 0.97 9.64 -4.85
CA LEU A 29 0.41 10.27 -6.05
C LEU A 29 0.07 11.75 -5.90
N PHE A 30 0.72 12.47 -5.01
CA PHE A 30 0.55 13.91 -4.94
C PHE A 30 1.90 14.60 -5.17
N ASP A 31 2.02 15.19 -6.37
CA ASP A 31 3.05 16.13 -6.77
C ASP A 31 4.33 15.58 -7.44
N THR A 32 4.32 15.59 -8.78
CA THR A 32 5.54 15.45 -9.61
C THR A 32 6.31 16.77 -9.79
N GLY A 33 6.11 17.70 -8.86
CA GLY A 33 6.91 18.91 -8.75
C GLY A 33 7.97 18.78 -7.67
N ALA A 34 9.19 18.35 -8.01
CA ALA A 34 10.31 18.11 -7.11
C ALA A 34 9.96 17.13 -5.98
N ALA A 35 10.46 15.90 -6.08
CA ALA A 35 10.26 14.84 -5.09
C ALA A 35 10.78 15.28 -3.70
N ALA A 36 9.96 16.06 -3.00
CA ALA A 36 10.02 16.12 -1.57
C ALA A 36 9.28 14.86 -1.09
N ALA A 37 10.02 13.88 -0.60
CA ALA A 37 9.45 12.76 0.11
C ALA A 37 8.45 13.32 1.12
N HIS A 38 7.15 13.04 0.92
CA HIS A 38 6.15 13.45 1.89
C HIS A 38 6.34 12.55 3.11
N GLU A 39 7.02 13.10 4.11
CA GLU A 39 7.13 12.45 5.41
C GLU A 39 5.72 12.15 5.91
N VAL A 40 5.43 10.84 6.11
CA VAL A 40 4.13 10.44 6.65
C VAL A 40 3.97 11.06 8.02
N LYS A 41 2.99 11.95 8.16
CA LYS A 41 2.63 12.49 9.46
C LYS A 41 2.09 11.37 10.32
N GLN A 42 2.91 10.90 11.26
CA GLN A 42 2.49 9.85 12.16
C GLN A 42 1.56 10.39 13.24
N ILE A 43 0.43 9.72 13.42
CA ILE A 43 -0.59 10.06 14.40
C ILE A 43 -0.91 8.85 15.28
N LYS A 44 -1.38 9.13 16.50
CA LYS A 44 -1.94 8.09 17.35
C LYS A 44 -3.30 7.67 16.83
N LEU A 45 -3.40 6.43 16.31
CA LEU A 45 -4.65 5.87 15.83
C LEU A 45 -5.61 5.55 17.00
N THR A 46 -6.89 5.65 16.72
CA THR A 46 -7.97 5.23 17.61
C THR A 46 -8.85 4.20 16.90
N GLU A 47 -9.68 3.47 17.65
CA GLU A 47 -10.67 2.58 17.04
C GLU A 47 -11.61 3.32 16.09
N LYS A 48 -11.95 4.57 16.41
CA LYS A 48 -12.76 5.44 15.55
C LYS A 48 -12.09 5.67 14.20
N HIS A 49 -10.76 5.90 14.18
CA HIS A 49 -9.99 6.05 12.93
C HIS A 49 -10.05 4.79 12.08
N ILE A 50 -9.86 3.60 12.68
CA ILE A 50 -9.93 2.31 11.95
C ILE A 50 -11.33 2.08 11.37
N GLN A 51 -12.37 2.26 12.19
CA GLN A 51 -13.77 2.05 11.77
C GLN A 51 -14.17 3.07 10.70
N GLY A 52 -13.80 4.34 10.89
CA GLY A 52 -14.04 5.40 9.94
C GLY A 52 -13.35 5.15 8.60
N PHE A 53 -12.08 4.70 8.63
CA PHE A 53 -11.34 4.31 7.43
C PHE A 53 -12.09 3.21 6.66
N MET A 54 -12.44 2.10 7.31
CA MET A 54 -13.18 1.01 6.66
C MET A 54 -14.52 1.46 6.07
N ALA A 55 -15.22 2.40 6.72
CA ALA A 55 -16.49 2.92 6.24
C ALA A 55 -16.35 3.91 5.07
N ALA A 56 -15.24 4.65 4.99
CA ALA A 56 -15.01 5.68 3.98
C ALA A 56 -14.34 5.16 2.72
N TYR A 57 -13.49 4.14 2.85
CA TYR A 57 -12.52 3.73 1.84
C TYR A 57 -13.12 3.53 0.45
N ASP A 58 -14.09 2.64 0.30
CA ASP A 58 -14.69 2.33 -1.01
C ASP A 58 -15.39 3.54 -1.63
N HIS A 59 -15.97 4.40 -0.81
CA HIS A 59 -16.66 5.60 -1.27
C HIS A 59 -15.67 6.64 -1.78
N ILE A 60 -14.55 6.83 -1.07
CA ILE A 60 -13.50 7.78 -1.46
C ILE A 60 -12.74 7.26 -2.67
N ALA A 61 -12.39 5.97 -2.69
CA ALA A 61 -11.73 5.35 -3.84
C ALA A 61 -12.53 5.52 -5.14
N LYS A 62 -13.86 5.37 -5.08
CA LYS A 62 -14.75 5.59 -6.25
C LYS A 62 -14.79 7.04 -6.72
N ILE A 63 -14.59 8.02 -5.83
CA ILE A 63 -14.52 9.44 -6.21
C ILE A 63 -13.30 9.71 -7.07
N TYR A 64 -12.16 9.08 -6.72
CA TYR A 64 -10.91 9.26 -7.42
C TYR A 64 -10.69 8.25 -8.56
N ASP A 65 -11.63 7.34 -8.79
CA ASP A 65 -11.54 6.38 -9.88
C ASP A 65 -11.50 7.10 -11.23
N GLY A 66 -10.40 6.89 -11.98
CA GLY A 66 -10.13 7.58 -13.25
C GLY A 66 -9.75 9.06 -13.13
N ALA A 67 -9.58 9.61 -11.93
CA ALA A 67 -9.05 10.95 -11.74
C ALA A 67 -7.56 11.01 -12.12
N ASN A 68 -7.14 12.15 -12.67
CA ASN A 68 -5.74 12.39 -12.97
C ASN A 68 -5.01 12.85 -11.70
N PRO A 69 -4.02 12.07 -11.18
CA PRO A 69 -3.31 12.43 -9.96
C PRO A 69 -2.52 13.74 -10.09
N ASP A 70 -2.07 14.10 -11.32
CA ASP A 70 -1.29 15.32 -11.57
C ASP A 70 -2.17 16.59 -11.65
N LYS A 71 -3.50 16.44 -11.54
CA LYS A 71 -4.46 17.55 -11.65
C LYS A 71 -5.45 17.50 -10.49
N PRO A 72 -5.13 18.13 -9.36
CA PRO A 72 -6.05 18.24 -8.23
C PRO A 72 -7.40 18.81 -8.68
N ASP A 73 -8.50 18.16 -8.30
CA ASP A 73 -9.87 18.62 -8.58
C ASP A 73 -10.55 18.98 -7.25
N PRO A 74 -10.72 20.29 -6.97
CA PRO A 74 -11.35 20.74 -5.73
C PRO A 74 -12.76 20.19 -5.50
N LYS A 75 -13.47 19.79 -6.57
CA LYS A 75 -14.79 19.19 -6.47
C LYS A 75 -14.70 17.75 -5.94
N LEU A 76 -13.75 16.97 -6.44
CA LEU A 76 -13.51 15.61 -5.94
C LEU A 76 -13.03 15.65 -4.48
N GLU A 77 -12.12 16.56 -4.15
CA GLU A 77 -11.67 16.77 -2.78
C GLU A 77 -12.81 17.14 -1.82
N ALA A 78 -13.72 18.04 -2.26
CA ALA A 78 -14.87 18.42 -1.46
C ALA A 78 -15.82 17.22 -1.23
N GLN A 79 -16.03 16.37 -2.24
CA GLN A 79 -16.83 15.16 -2.13
C GLN A 79 -16.19 14.14 -1.19
N ALA A 80 -14.91 13.88 -1.35
CA ALA A 80 -14.14 12.99 -0.47
C ALA A 80 -14.16 13.50 0.97
N GLY A 81 -13.97 14.80 1.18
CA GLY A 81 -14.05 15.44 2.49
C GLY A 81 -15.43 15.31 3.16
N ALA A 82 -16.51 15.34 2.37
CA ALA A 82 -17.86 15.12 2.90
C ALA A 82 -18.05 13.66 3.38
N ILE A 83 -17.46 12.69 2.66
CA ILE A 83 -17.48 11.28 3.07
C ILE A 83 -16.60 11.06 4.31
N ALA A 84 -15.40 11.61 4.34
CA ALA A 84 -14.53 11.54 5.51
C ALA A 84 -15.25 12.03 6.78
N LYS A 85 -15.92 13.20 6.70
CA LYS A 85 -16.71 13.74 7.81
C LYS A 85 -17.85 12.83 8.24
N LYS A 86 -18.60 12.24 7.30
CA LYS A 86 -19.65 11.26 7.60
C LYS A 86 -19.11 10.02 8.32
N SER A 87 -17.89 9.64 8.00
CA SER A 87 -17.21 8.49 8.59
C SER A 87 -16.49 8.81 9.90
N GLY A 88 -16.64 10.04 10.40
CA GLY A 88 -16.22 10.44 11.73
C GLY A 88 -14.88 11.16 11.80
N PHE A 89 -14.28 11.52 10.69
CA PHE A 89 -13.09 12.38 10.64
C PHE A 89 -13.47 13.87 10.67
N ALA A 90 -12.62 14.73 11.17
CA ALA A 90 -12.85 16.16 11.15
C ALA A 90 -12.62 16.76 9.74
N SER A 91 -11.76 16.14 8.94
CA SER A 91 -11.40 16.60 7.60
C SER A 91 -10.95 15.44 6.70
N LEU A 92 -10.78 15.70 5.39
CA LEU A 92 -10.13 14.77 4.47
C LEU A 92 -8.68 14.51 4.90
N ALA A 93 -7.94 15.54 5.29
CA ALA A 93 -6.56 15.41 5.74
C ALA A 93 -6.42 14.49 6.96
N GLU A 94 -7.34 14.52 7.93
CA GLU A 94 -7.31 13.57 9.05
C GLU A 94 -7.58 12.13 8.59
N TYR A 95 -8.47 11.93 7.61
CA TYR A 95 -8.69 10.63 6.99
C TYR A 95 -7.41 10.14 6.29
N GLU A 96 -6.74 11.01 5.54
CA GLU A 96 -5.50 10.70 4.82
C GLU A 96 -4.37 10.36 5.80
N ASP A 97 -4.16 11.17 6.85
CA ASP A 97 -3.20 10.88 7.92
C ASP A 97 -3.47 9.49 8.54
N ALA A 98 -4.72 9.19 8.87
CA ALA A 98 -5.11 7.89 9.43
C ALA A 98 -4.88 6.74 8.43
N SER A 99 -5.24 6.93 7.17
CA SER A 99 -5.06 5.94 6.09
C SER A 99 -3.59 5.58 5.89
N MET A 100 -2.72 6.58 5.84
CA MET A 100 -1.27 6.40 5.67
C MET A 100 -0.66 5.66 6.88
N ASN A 101 -1.08 5.98 8.10
CA ASN A 101 -0.61 5.27 9.29
C ASN A 101 -1.10 3.82 9.35
N ILE A 102 -2.33 3.54 8.92
CA ILE A 102 -2.87 2.17 8.79
C ILE A 102 -2.05 1.40 7.74
N ALA A 103 -1.85 1.98 6.56
CA ALA A 103 -1.11 1.35 5.46
C ALA A 103 0.35 1.05 5.84
N MET A 104 1.04 1.99 6.48
CA MET A 104 2.41 1.81 6.96
C MET A 104 2.54 0.60 7.91
N ILE A 105 1.60 0.44 8.82
CA ILE A 105 1.62 -0.68 9.76
C ILE A 105 1.21 -1.98 9.08
N MET A 106 0.17 -1.96 8.23
CA MET A 106 -0.26 -3.13 7.46
C MET A 106 0.86 -3.69 6.59
N TYR A 107 1.67 -2.82 5.97
CA TYR A 107 2.84 -3.21 5.19
C TYR A 107 3.86 -4.01 6.01
N GLY A 108 4.07 -3.65 7.27
CA GLY A 108 4.98 -4.36 8.17
C GLY A 108 4.45 -5.67 8.74
N ILE A 109 3.16 -6.00 8.57
CA ILE A 109 2.54 -7.20 9.14
C ILE A 109 2.61 -8.36 8.14
N ASP A 110 3.29 -9.43 8.52
CA ASP A 110 3.25 -10.70 7.79
C ASP A 110 1.84 -11.31 7.88
N PRO A 111 1.16 -11.55 6.74
CA PRO A 111 -0.23 -11.98 6.75
C PRO A 111 -0.47 -13.38 7.32
N GLN A 112 0.55 -14.24 7.32
CA GLN A 112 0.45 -15.62 7.81
C GLN A 112 0.73 -15.72 9.30
N THR A 113 1.80 -15.05 9.75
CA THR A 113 2.26 -15.13 11.15
C THR A 113 1.71 -14.02 12.03
N LYS A 114 1.12 -12.99 11.45
CA LYS A 114 0.65 -11.74 12.11
C LYS A 114 1.77 -11.03 12.88
N LYS A 115 3.03 -11.29 12.53
CA LYS A 115 4.17 -10.61 13.13
C LYS A 115 4.44 -9.30 12.41
N PHE A 116 4.65 -8.26 13.18
CA PHE A 116 5.05 -6.96 12.67
C PHE A 116 6.59 -6.89 12.52
N THR A 117 7.02 -6.33 11.42
CA THR A 117 8.41 -5.94 11.13
C THR A 117 8.42 -4.46 10.81
N GLU A 118 9.39 -3.70 11.32
CA GLU A 118 9.51 -2.27 10.99
C GLU A 118 9.62 -2.08 9.47
N PRO A 119 9.02 -1.03 8.90
CA PRO A 119 9.05 -0.79 7.45
C PRO A 119 10.46 -0.78 6.85
N SER A 120 11.42 -0.17 7.53
CA SER A 120 12.82 -0.16 7.08
C SER A 120 13.45 -1.57 7.01
N GLU A 121 13.11 -2.44 7.97
CA GLU A 121 13.58 -3.83 7.95
C GLU A 121 12.87 -4.66 6.87
N GLN A 122 11.62 -4.34 6.58
CA GLN A 122 10.89 -4.97 5.48
C GLN A 122 11.50 -4.60 4.13
N ILE A 123 11.77 -3.32 3.89
CA ILE A 123 12.43 -2.84 2.67
C ILE A 123 13.82 -3.47 2.49
N LYS A 124 14.62 -3.60 3.56
CA LYS A 124 15.91 -4.30 3.49
C LYS A 124 15.77 -5.75 3.04
N LYS A 125 14.76 -6.46 3.54
CA LYS A 125 14.48 -7.85 3.10
C LYS A 125 14.08 -7.90 1.62
N GLU A 126 13.33 -6.92 1.13
CA GLU A 126 12.95 -6.83 -0.28
C GLU A 126 14.15 -6.52 -1.17
N ILE A 127 15.04 -5.63 -0.74
CA ILE A 127 16.33 -5.36 -1.41
C ILE A 127 17.15 -6.65 -1.53
N ASP A 128 17.29 -7.40 -0.44
CA ASP A 128 18.06 -8.65 -0.43
C ASP A 128 17.41 -9.71 -1.32
N ALA A 129 16.08 -9.82 -1.27
CA ALA A 129 15.32 -10.74 -2.11
C ALA A 129 15.46 -10.39 -3.60
N LEU A 130 15.34 -9.10 -3.97
CA LEU A 130 15.49 -8.64 -5.35
C LEU A 130 16.93 -8.87 -5.88
N LYS A 131 17.96 -8.62 -5.06
CA LYS A 131 19.36 -8.91 -5.40
C LYS A 131 19.58 -10.41 -5.66
N ALA A 132 18.95 -11.27 -4.90
CA ALA A 132 19.07 -12.72 -5.00
C ALA A 132 18.24 -13.35 -6.14
N ASP A 133 17.20 -12.67 -6.60
CA ASP A 133 16.30 -13.20 -7.62
C ASP A 133 16.95 -13.20 -9.00
N LYS A 134 17.21 -14.41 -9.52
CA LYS A 134 17.82 -14.64 -10.85
C LYS A 134 16.80 -14.60 -11.99
N SER A 135 15.50 -14.53 -11.69
CA SER A 135 14.44 -14.50 -12.70
C SER A 135 14.12 -13.10 -13.19
N VAL A 136 14.51 -12.06 -12.45
CA VAL A 136 14.31 -10.65 -12.81
C VAL A 136 15.43 -10.18 -13.74
N PRO A 137 15.11 -9.56 -14.90
CA PRO A 137 16.10 -8.97 -15.80
C PRO A 137 16.94 -7.90 -15.08
N GLU A 138 18.23 -7.82 -15.41
CA GLU A 138 19.17 -6.92 -14.72
C GLU A 138 18.79 -5.42 -14.83
N ALA A 139 18.12 -5.02 -15.92
CA ALA A 139 17.63 -3.64 -16.07
C ALA A 139 16.52 -3.33 -15.07
N GLU A 140 15.51 -4.21 -14.97
CA GLU A 140 14.39 -4.09 -14.05
C GLU A 140 14.86 -4.19 -12.59
N LYS A 141 15.81 -5.11 -12.32
CA LYS A 141 16.41 -5.25 -10.99
C LYS A 141 17.10 -3.95 -10.54
N ARG A 142 17.85 -3.31 -11.42
CA ARG A 142 18.53 -2.05 -11.13
C ARG A 142 17.54 -0.93 -10.82
N GLU A 143 16.49 -0.82 -11.62
CA GLU A 143 15.44 0.17 -11.42
C GLU A 143 14.71 -0.06 -10.09
N GLY A 144 14.32 -1.31 -9.80
CA GLY A 144 13.69 -1.68 -8.54
C GLY A 144 14.58 -1.43 -7.33
N LEU A 145 15.90 -1.70 -7.42
CA LEU A 145 16.83 -1.42 -6.33
C LEU A 145 16.96 0.08 -6.05
N VAL A 146 17.01 0.92 -7.08
CA VAL A 146 17.06 2.38 -6.92
C VAL A 146 15.81 2.88 -6.17
N GLN A 147 14.62 2.37 -6.53
CA GLN A 147 13.37 2.73 -5.86
C GLN A 147 13.34 2.26 -4.41
N LEU A 148 13.78 1.02 -4.13
CA LEU A 148 13.83 0.47 -2.78
C LEU A 148 14.83 1.20 -1.88
N GLU A 149 16.00 1.55 -2.42
CA GLU A 149 17.03 2.28 -1.68
C GLU A 149 16.55 3.70 -1.35
N ALA A 150 15.90 4.40 -2.30
CA ALA A 150 15.28 5.69 -2.02
C ALA A 150 14.17 5.58 -0.95
N ALA A 151 13.28 4.58 -1.05
CA ALA A 151 12.26 4.35 -0.06
C ALA A 151 12.84 4.04 1.33
N LEU A 152 13.99 3.37 1.40
CA LEU A 152 14.66 3.08 2.67
C LEU A 152 15.22 4.35 3.33
N GLU A 153 15.76 5.28 2.54
CA GLU A 153 16.27 6.56 3.04
C GLU A 153 15.15 7.43 3.64
N ASP A 154 13.96 7.39 3.02
CA ASP A 154 12.80 8.19 3.43
C ASP A 154 11.96 7.51 4.54
N THR A 155 12.21 6.24 4.82
CA THR A 155 11.40 5.48 5.77
C THR A 155 11.75 5.78 7.22
N GLN A 156 10.73 6.21 7.98
CA GLN A 156 10.85 6.43 9.41
C GLN A 156 10.32 5.24 10.23
N PRO A 157 10.88 4.99 11.42
CA PRO A 157 10.35 3.98 12.32
C PRO A 157 8.96 4.37 12.85
N VAL A 158 8.13 3.36 13.16
CA VAL A 158 6.82 3.60 13.76
C VAL A 158 6.97 4.27 15.12
N GLN A 159 6.47 5.52 15.24
CA GLN A 159 6.56 6.33 16.46
C GLN A 159 5.53 5.87 17.51
N PHE A 160 4.28 5.61 17.10
CA PHE A 160 3.20 5.18 17.98
C PHE A 160 3.07 3.66 17.97
N LYS A 161 3.85 2.98 18.82
CA LYS A 161 3.87 1.50 18.86
C LYS A 161 2.53 0.86 19.21
N GLU A 162 1.67 1.57 19.94
CA GLU A 162 0.30 1.15 20.25
C GLU A 162 -0.58 1.00 19.00
N ASN A 163 -0.28 1.73 17.92
CA ASN A 163 -0.98 1.59 16.65
C ASN A 163 -0.83 0.18 16.08
N ILE A 164 0.33 -0.48 16.30
CA ILE A 164 0.59 -1.84 15.81
C ILE A 164 -0.44 -2.82 16.38
N ALA A 165 -0.65 -2.79 17.70
CA ALA A 165 -1.62 -3.67 18.34
C ALA A 165 -3.05 -3.37 17.89
N LEU A 166 -3.37 -2.09 17.67
CA LEU A 166 -4.68 -1.68 17.18
C LEU A 166 -4.93 -2.15 15.75
N VAL A 167 -3.99 -1.98 14.83
CA VAL A 167 -4.11 -2.44 13.44
C VAL A 167 -4.19 -3.97 13.39
N LEU A 168 -3.36 -4.68 14.17
CA LEU A 168 -3.43 -6.14 14.29
C LEU A 168 -4.81 -6.63 14.73
N LYS A 169 -5.46 -5.95 15.70
CA LYS A 169 -6.83 -6.27 16.13
C LYS A 169 -7.83 -6.24 14.97
N TYR A 170 -7.63 -5.38 14.01
CA TYR A 170 -8.53 -5.20 12.86
C TYR A 170 -7.98 -5.80 11.56
N PHE A 171 -6.84 -6.49 11.60
CA PHE A 171 -6.12 -6.96 10.43
C PHE A 171 -6.99 -7.71 9.42
N ASP A 172 -7.78 -8.68 9.88
CA ASP A 172 -8.59 -9.52 8.98
C ASP A 172 -9.73 -8.74 8.29
N LYS A 173 -10.09 -7.56 8.80
CA LYS A 173 -11.04 -6.65 8.17
C LYS A 173 -10.35 -5.65 7.24
N LEU A 174 -9.11 -5.27 7.55
CA LEU A 174 -8.32 -4.32 6.76
C LEU A 174 -7.65 -4.98 5.56
N ALA A 175 -7.19 -6.22 5.70
CA ALA A 175 -6.45 -6.91 4.66
C ALA A 175 -7.21 -7.01 3.31
N PRO A 176 -8.51 -7.34 3.25
CA PRO A 176 -9.25 -7.35 1.99
C PRO A 176 -9.31 -5.97 1.31
N ILE A 177 -9.46 -4.90 2.10
CA ILE A 177 -9.50 -3.52 1.61
C ILE A 177 -8.19 -3.14 0.93
N MET A 178 -7.05 -3.48 1.57
CA MET A 178 -5.72 -3.19 1.05
C MET A 178 -5.39 -4.02 -0.20
N GLN A 179 -5.81 -5.30 -0.23
CA GLN A 179 -5.59 -6.19 -1.39
C GLN A 179 -6.40 -5.75 -2.63
N GLU A 180 -7.59 -5.21 -2.46
CA GLU A 180 -8.39 -4.70 -3.57
C GLU A 180 -7.71 -3.52 -4.25
N GLN A 181 -7.00 -2.69 -3.49
CA GLN A 181 -6.20 -1.60 -4.02
C GLN A 181 -5.06 -2.12 -4.91
N ASP A 182 -4.32 -3.13 -4.47
CA ASP A 182 -3.23 -3.74 -5.26
C ASP A 182 -3.72 -4.31 -6.60
N LEU A 183 -4.94 -4.85 -6.62
CA LEU A 183 -5.53 -5.40 -7.85
C LEU A 183 -5.95 -4.32 -8.85
N LYS A 184 -6.45 -3.18 -8.36
CA LYS A 184 -6.87 -2.05 -9.21
C LYS A 184 -5.70 -1.27 -9.81
N LEU A 185 -4.53 -1.30 -9.16
CA LEU A 185 -3.33 -0.60 -9.60
C LEU A 185 -2.46 -1.42 -10.58
N ARG A 186 -2.81 -2.70 -10.82
CA ARG A 186 -2.13 -3.49 -11.86
C ARG A 186 -2.61 -3.02 -13.24
N PRO A 187 -1.68 -2.67 -14.17
CA PRO A 187 -2.07 -2.45 -15.55
C PRO A 187 -2.77 -3.69 -16.07
N ALA A 188 -3.86 -3.50 -16.81
CA ALA A 188 -4.51 -4.59 -17.54
C ALA A 188 -3.53 -5.13 -18.58
N ASP A 189 -3.24 -6.44 -18.53
CA ASP A 189 -2.41 -7.16 -19.51
C ASP A 189 -3.00 -7.06 -20.92
#